data_1edf1d985ccd638bc3f8651af0710e8e
#
_entry.id   1edf1d985ccd638bc3f8651af0710e8e
#
_cell.length_a   1.000
_cell.length_b   1.000
_cell.length_c   1.000
_cell.angle_alpha   90.00
_cell.angle_beta   90.00
_cell.angle_gamma   90.00
#
_symmetry.space_group_name_H-M   'P 1'
#
loop_
_entity.id
_entity.type
_entity.pdbx_description
1 polymer ?
#
loop_
_entity_poly.entity_id
_entity_poly.type
_entity_poly.pdbx_seq_one_letter_code
_entity_poly.pdbx_strand_id
1 'polypeptide(L)'
;VSDALRAAIIAARDAGFATAAGYRFARLSDYFGRFLRHGNAYPDRVLRLFDRRRGGWRGKREIHEAASVDGPVETLAGDLIHYPYRSLMQQLAKTQRYAQMMAEHEHARGKRATWSKLVLAPAWRFWRGYLLRGGFRDGWHGLIYAYVRANYVRQKTIMLWLLQNNQPVQDPPRAPDRRSE
;
A
#
# COMPACT_ATOMS: atom_id res chain seq x y z
N VAL A 1 -6.51 -17.69 2.81
CA VAL A 1 -5.29 -18.31 3.32
C VAL A 1 -4.98 -19.48 2.43
N SER A 2 -3.74 -19.59 1.91
CA SER A 2 -3.30 -20.77 1.15
C SER A 2 -3.12 -21.98 2.09
N ASP A 3 -3.16 -23.19 1.53
CA ASP A 3 -2.96 -24.41 2.31
C ASP A 3 -1.58 -24.46 2.98
N ALA A 4 -0.55 -23.97 2.26
CA ALA A 4 0.80 -23.85 2.80
C ALA A 4 0.85 -22.90 4.02
N LEU A 5 0.17 -21.75 3.96
CA LEU A 5 0.12 -20.82 5.10
C LEU A 5 -0.70 -21.41 6.24
N ARG A 6 -1.80 -22.12 5.94
CA ARG A 6 -2.58 -22.81 6.95
C ARG A 6 -1.73 -23.85 7.70
N ALA A 7 -1.00 -24.68 6.98
CA ALA A 7 -0.12 -25.69 7.56
C ALA A 7 0.99 -25.03 8.42
N ALA A 8 1.60 -23.95 7.94
CA ALA A 8 2.63 -23.22 8.68
C ALA A 8 2.09 -22.59 9.98
N ILE A 9 0.85 -22.06 9.97
CA ILE A 9 0.21 -21.51 11.18
C ILE A 9 -0.09 -22.64 12.17
N ILE A 10 -0.57 -23.80 11.71
CA ILE A 10 -0.83 -24.96 12.57
C ILE A 10 0.46 -25.44 13.21
N ALA A 11 1.53 -25.59 12.46
CA ALA A 11 2.85 -26.00 12.97
C ALA A 11 3.37 -25.03 14.04
N ALA A 12 3.27 -23.70 13.78
CA ALA A 12 3.65 -22.68 14.75
C ALA A 12 2.80 -22.75 16.04
N ARG A 13 1.49 -23.02 15.90
CA ARG A 13 0.58 -23.20 17.04
C ARG A 13 0.96 -24.43 17.86
N ASP A 14 1.23 -25.55 17.21
CA ASP A 14 1.53 -26.82 17.88
C ASP A 14 2.90 -26.74 18.61
N ALA A 15 3.82 -25.88 18.10
CA ALA A 15 5.02 -25.48 18.81
C ALA A 15 4.78 -24.41 19.91
N GLY A 16 3.51 -24.10 20.25
CA GLY A 16 3.13 -23.15 21.29
C GLY A 16 3.48 -21.68 20.97
N PHE A 17 3.75 -21.32 19.71
CA PHE A 17 4.22 -20.00 19.30
C PHE A 17 5.47 -19.54 20.08
N ALA A 18 6.34 -20.48 20.47
CA ALA A 18 7.44 -20.24 21.39
C ALA A 18 8.59 -19.41 20.78
N THR A 19 8.73 -19.44 19.46
CA THR A 19 9.91 -18.92 18.76
C THR A 19 9.84 -17.43 18.45
N ALA A 20 8.61 -16.84 18.37
CA ALA A 20 8.45 -15.45 17.96
C ALA A 20 7.29 -14.74 18.69
N ALA A 21 7.41 -13.42 18.81
CA ALA A 21 6.35 -12.55 19.31
C ALA A 21 5.29 -12.28 18.21
N GLY A 22 5.66 -12.48 16.96
CA GLY A 22 4.77 -12.31 15.84
C GLY A 22 5.27 -12.98 14.57
N TYR A 23 4.35 -13.17 13.65
CA TYR A 23 4.60 -13.85 12.38
C TYR A 23 4.09 -13.01 11.22
N ARG A 24 4.96 -12.83 10.23
CA ARG A 24 4.63 -12.21 8.95
C ARG A 24 4.57 -13.26 7.85
N PHE A 25 3.77 -12.99 6.86
CA PHE A 25 3.64 -13.84 5.67
C PHE A 25 3.34 -12.98 4.44
N ALA A 26 3.56 -13.55 3.27
CA ALA A 26 3.31 -12.87 2.02
C ALA A 26 1.81 -12.67 1.79
N ARG A 27 1.43 -11.50 1.30
CA ARG A 27 0.09 -11.19 0.85
C ARG A 27 0.05 -11.27 -0.67
N LEU A 28 -0.71 -12.23 -1.18
CA LEU A 28 -0.92 -12.44 -2.60
C LEU A 28 -2.22 -11.75 -3.00
N SER A 29 -2.09 -10.69 -3.78
CA SER A 29 -3.23 -9.86 -4.16
C SER A 29 -3.78 -10.28 -5.51
N ASP A 30 -5.10 -10.50 -5.57
CA ASP A 30 -5.86 -10.55 -6.81
C ASP A 30 -5.91 -9.14 -7.42
N TYR A 31 -5.69 -9.09 -8.72
CA TYR A 31 -5.78 -7.86 -9.48
C TYR A 31 -6.65 -8.08 -10.70
N PHE A 32 -7.95 -7.86 -10.50
CA PHE A 32 -9.00 -8.05 -11.51
C PHE A 32 -8.98 -9.44 -12.15
N GLY A 33 -8.96 -10.49 -11.31
CA GLY A 33 -9.03 -11.88 -11.72
C GLY A 33 -7.66 -12.56 -11.93
N ARG A 34 -6.56 -11.85 -11.67
CA ARG A 34 -5.22 -12.45 -11.72
C ARG A 34 -4.42 -12.14 -10.45
N PHE A 35 -3.86 -13.16 -9.84
CA PHE A 35 -2.92 -12.99 -8.75
C PHE A 35 -1.57 -12.50 -9.25
N LEU A 36 -1.13 -11.32 -8.77
CA LEU A 36 0.15 -10.75 -9.13
C LEU A 36 1.27 -11.39 -8.30
N ARG A 37 2.22 -12.00 -8.98
CA ARG A 37 3.36 -12.69 -8.35
C ARG A 37 4.70 -12.01 -8.56
N HIS A 38 4.72 -10.89 -9.27
CA HIS A 38 5.93 -10.17 -9.65
C HIS A 38 5.80 -8.65 -9.42
N GLY A 39 6.81 -7.95 -9.81
CA GLY A 39 6.82 -6.49 -9.72
C GLY A 39 6.92 -5.97 -8.29
N ASN A 40 6.18 -4.90 -8.02
CA ASN A 40 6.06 -4.32 -6.69
C ASN A 40 4.83 -4.85 -5.93
N ALA A 41 4.12 -5.83 -6.48
CA ALA A 41 2.92 -6.39 -5.89
C ALA A 41 3.24 -7.53 -4.92
N TYR A 42 4.32 -8.28 -5.20
CA TYR A 42 4.68 -9.48 -4.46
C TYR A 42 6.22 -9.63 -4.34
N PRO A 43 6.73 -10.20 -3.24
CA PRO A 43 6.01 -10.51 -2.00
C PRO A 43 5.77 -9.23 -1.15
N ASP A 44 4.52 -9.04 -0.76
CA ASP A 44 4.11 -7.99 0.18
C ASP A 44 3.95 -8.64 1.57
N ARG A 45 4.99 -8.56 2.40
CA ARG A 45 5.00 -9.22 3.71
C ARG A 45 4.32 -8.36 4.76
N VAL A 46 3.30 -8.95 5.40
CA VAL A 46 2.50 -8.27 6.43
C VAL A 46 2.53 -9.04 7.74
N LEU A 47 2.76 -8.35 8.84
CA LEU A 47 2.63 -8.88 10.19
C LEU A 47 1.12 -8.92 10.54
N ARG A 48 0.57 -10.11 10.74
CA ARG A 48 -0.88 -10.30 11.00
C ARG A 48 -1.20 -11.30 12.09
N LEU A 49 -0.23 -12.11 12.52
CA LEU A 49 -0.37 -13.05 13.62
C LEU A 49 0.63 -12.65 14.70
N PHE A 50 0.15 -12.28 15.88
CA PHE A 50 1.00 -11.84 16.99
C PHE A 50 0.31 -11.98 18.34
N ASP A 51 1.09 -12.07 19.40
CA ASP A 51 0.60 -12.02 20.78
C ASP A 51 0.14 -10.60 21.13
N ARG A 52 -1.15 -10.44 21.42
CA ARG A 52 -1.75 -9.14 21.78
C ARG A 52 -1.19 -8.52 23.07
N ARG A 53 -0.57 -9.31 23.91
CA ARG A 53 0.11 -8.83 25.15
C ARG A 53 1.44 -8.16 24.83
N ARG A 54 2.07 -8.53 23.69
CA ARG A 54 3.39 -8.07 23.26
C ARG A 54 3.34 -7.11 22.07
N GLY A 55 2.16 -6.81 21.55
CA GLY A 55 2.03 -5.97 20.38
C GLY A 55 0.63 -5.47 20.10
N GLY A 56 0.54 -4.63 19.09
CA GLY A 56 -0.74 -4.04 18.66
C GLY A 56 -0.59 -3.25 17.37
N TRP A 57 -1.67 -2.61 17.01
CA TRP A 57 -1.70 -1.69 15.88
C TRP A 57 -1.11 -0.36 16.34
N ARG A 58 -0.01 0.07 15.70
CA ARG A 58 0.65 1.35 15.96
C ARG A 58 0.56 2.23 14.70
N GLY A 59 0.43 3.53 14.93
CA GLY A 59 0.36 4.55 13.87
C GLY A 59 -0.98 5.28 13.82
N LYS A 60 -1.00 6.45 13.17
CA LYS A 60 -2.25 7.15 12.90
C LYS A 60 -3.08 6.31 11.91
N ARG A 61 -4.31 6.00 12.31
CA ARG A 61 -5.28 5.12 11.62
C ARG A 61 -5.41 5.33 10.12
N GLU A 62 -5.05 6.52 9.65
CA GLU A 62 -5.30 6.95 8.29
C GLU A 62 -4.13 6.71 7.32
N ILE A 63 -2.87 6.67 7.80
CA ILE A 63 -1.70 6.67 6.90
C ILE A 63 -0.83 5.41 7.04
N HIS A 64 -0.61 4.92 8.26
CA HIS A 64 0.33 3.82 8.54
C HIS A 64 -0.15 2.93 9.69
N GLU A 65 -1.31 2.30 9.56
CA GLU A 65 -1.64 1.20 10.45
C GLU A 65 -0.74 0.00 10.15
N ALA A 66 0.28 -0.18 10.95
CA ALA A 66 1.10 -1.37 10.92
C ALA A 66 1.03 -2.08 12.27
N ALA A 67 0.88 -3.38 12.25
CA ALA A 67 1.07 -4.16 13.45
C ALA A 67 2.54 -4.09 13.85
N SER A 68 2.80 -3.90 15.15
CA SER A 68 4.13 -3.88 15.74
C SER A 68 4.12 -4.73 16.99
N VAL A 69 5.18 -5.47 17.22
CA VAL A 69 5.34 -6.34 18.39
C VAL A 69 6.69 -6.12 19.03
N ASP A 70 6.75 -6.33 20.32
CA ASP A 70 8.00 -6.30 21.11
C ASP A 70 8.56 -7.72 21.16
N GLY A 71 9.58 -7.97 20.33
CA GLY A 71 10.26 -9.26 20.23
C GLY A 71 10.46 -9.73 18.78
N PRO A 72 10.99 -10.94 18.60
CA PRO A 72 11.33 -11.48 17.29
C PRO A 72 10.08 -11.69 16.41
N VAL A 73 10.26 -11.44 15.12
CA VAL A 73 9.22 -11.66 14.10
C VAL A 73 9.73 -12.65 13.07
N GLU A 74 9.07 -13.78 12.96
CA GLU A 74 9.36 -14.81 11.98
C GLU A 74 8.52 -14.68 10.71
N THR A 75 8.99 -15.33 9.64
CA THR A 75 8.24 -15.39 8.38
C THR A 75 7.70 -16.80 8.18
N LEU A 76 6.37 -16.93 8.12
CA LEU A 76 5.73 -18.18 7.75
C LEU A 76 5.67 -18.33 6.23
N ALA A 77 5.79 -19.57 5.76
CA ALA A 77 5.61 -19.93 4.37
C ALA A 77 4.14 -19.84 3.94
N GLY A 78 3.92 -19.55 2.65
CA GLY A 78 2.58 -19.46 2.06
C GLY A 78 2.00 -18.04 2.03
N ASP A 79 0.78 -17.95 1.50
CA ASP A 79 0.18 -16.69 1.09
C ASP A 79 -1.15 -16.40 1.80
N LEU A 80 -1.29 -15.15 2.25
CA LEU A 80 -2.58 -14.56 2.58
C LEU A 80 -3.23 -14.05 1.30
N ILE A 81 -4.28 -14.71 0.86
CA ILE A 81 -5.06 -14.30 -0.30
C ILE A 81 -5.79 -12.98 0.01
N HIS A 82 -5.64 -12.00 -0.88
CA HIS A 82 -6.14 -10.66 -0.68
C HIS A 82 -6.85 -10.12 -1.94
N TYR A 83 -8.05 -9.59 -1.77
CA TYR A 83 -8.85 -8.96 -2.81
C TYR A 83 -8.97 -7.45 -2.50
N PRO A 84 -8.01 -6.61 -2.95
CA PRO A 84 -7.93 -5.21 -2.54
C PRO A 84 -9.00 -4.32 -3.16
N TYR A 85 -9.50 -4.68 -4.35
CA TYR A 85 -10.41 -3.87 -5.13
C TYR A 85 -11.48 -4.73 -5.80
N ARG A 86 -12.72 -4.20 -5.84
CA ARG A 86 -13.85 -4.81 -6.57
C ARG A 86 -14.02 -4.20 -7.96
N SER A 87 -13.48 -3.01 -8.19
CA SER A 87 -13.55 -2.31 -9.47
C SER A 87 -12.37 -1.37 -9.66
N LEU A 88 -12.12 -0.99 -10.91
CA LEU A 88 -11.12 0.03 -11.25
C LEU A 88 -11.45 1.38 -10.60
N MET A 89 -12.72 1.77 -10.59
CA MET A 89 -13.15 3.04 -9.98
C MET A 89 -12.85 3.06 -8.48
N GLN A 90 -13.09 1.96 -7.78
CA GLN A 90 -12.73 1.84 -6.36
C GLN A 90 -11.21 1.95 -6.16
N GLN A 91 -10.41 1.33 -7.02
CA GLN A 91 -8.97 1.44 -6.98
C GLN A 91 -8.50 2.89 -7.18
N LEU A 92 -9.01 3.57 -8.19
CA LEU A 92 -8.62 4.95 -8.52
C LEU A 92 -8.97 5.90 -7.38
N ALA A 93 -10.19 5.84 -6.85
CA ALA A 93 -10.63 6.65 -5.73
C ALA A 93 -9.75 6.42 -4.48
N LYS A 94 -9.48 5.16 -4.15
CA LYS A 94 -8.61 4.79 -3.04
C LYS A 94 -7.18 5.28 -3.26
N THR A 95 -6.65 5.14 -4.47
CA THR A 95 -5.30 5.58 -4.83
C THR A 95 -5.17 7.10 -4.70
N GLN A 96 -6.16 7.85 -5.17
CA GLN A 96 -6.21 9.31 -5.06
C GLN A 96 -6.23 9.76 -3.60
N ARG A 97 -7.11 9.18 -2.78
CA ARG A 97 -7.18 9.48 -1.35
C ARG A 97 -5.84 9.22 -0.64
N TYR A 98 -5.20 8.09 -0.91
CA TYR A 98 -3.88 7.79 -0.33
C TYR A 98 -2.78 8.72 -0.84
N ALA A 99 -2.83 9.14 -2.11
CA ALA A 99 -1.89 10.11 -2.65
C ALA A 99 -1.99 11.45 -1.94
N GLN A 100 -3.21 11.92 -1.69
CA GLN A 100 -3.49 13.14 -0.95
C GLN A 100 -2.98 13.07 0.49
N MET A 101 -3.43 12.07 1.26
CA MET A 101 -3.02 11.88 2.65
C MET A 101 -1.48 11.82 2.79
N MET A 102 -0.82 11.17 1.85
CA MET A 102 0.64 11.08 1.85
C MET A 102 1.30 12.41 1.47
N ALA A 103 0.72 13.19 0.56
CA ALA A 103 1.22 14.51 0.23
C ALA A 103 1.11 15.48 1.42
N GLU A 104 -0.03 15.48 2.11
CA GLU A 104 -0.25 16.25 3.35
C GLU A 104 0.75 15.86 4.44
N HIS A 105 0.95 14.56 4.65
CA HIS A 105 1.93 14.06 5.62
C HIS A 105 3.37 14.46 5.26
N GLU A 106 3.75 14.37 4.00
CA GLU A 106 5.08 14.79 3.53
C GLU A 106 5.25 16.31 3.64
N HIS A 107 4.20 17.08 3.35
CA HIS A 107 4.20 18.54 3.50
C HIS A 107 4.39 18.97 4.97
N ALA A 108 3.64 18.36 5.88
CA ALA A 108 3.76 18.62 7.33
C ALA A 108 5.17 18.28 7.88
N ARG A 109 5.93 17.42 7.20
CA ARG A 109 7.34 17.11 7.53
C ARG A 109 8.35 17.99 6.79
N GLY A 110 7.91 19.05 6.14
CA GLY A 110 8.76 19.98 5.40
C GLY A 110 9.36 19.43 4.10
N LYS A 111 8.87 18.27 3.62
CA LYS A 111 9.33 17.75 2.34
C LYS A 111 8.80 18.59 1.19
N ARG A 112 9.61 18.72 0.13
CA ARG A 112 9.24 19.50 -1.05
C ARG A 112 9.20 18.63 -2.30
N ALA A 113 8.25 18.94 -3.17
CA ALA A 113 8.21 18.46 -4.53
C ALA A 113 9.21 19.27 -5.38
N THR A 114 9.85 18.58 -6.32
CA THR A 114 10.75 19.19 -7.32
C THR A 114 10.35 18.70 -8.70
N TRP A 115 10.73 19.43 -9.75
CA TRP A 115 10.48 19.02 -11.14
C TRP A 115 11.08 17.65 -11.46
N SER A 116 12.26 17.37 -10.95
CA SER A 116 12.88 16.06 -11.11
C SER A 116 12.06 14.94 -10.47
N LYS A 117 11.53 15.15 -9.27
CA LYS A 117 10.63 14.17 -8.62
C LYS A 117 9.32 14.01 -9.38
N LEU A 118 8.79 15.07 -9.98
CA LEU A 118 7.54 15.00 -10.73
C LEU A 118 7.66 14.12 -11.99
N VAL A 119 8.81 14.17 -12.66
CA VAL A 119 9.04 13.44 -13.91
C VAL A 119 9.75 12.10 -13.67
N LEU A 120 10.87 12.12 -12.95
CA LEU A 120 11.74 10.95 -12.83
C LEU A 120 11.22 9.91 -11.84
N ALA A 121 10.58 10.33 -10.74
CA ALA A 121 10.13 9.36 -9.74
C ALA A 121 8.99 8.46 -10.24
N PRO A 122 7.96 8.93 -10.97
CA PRO A 122 6.97 8.07 -11.59
C PRO A 122 7.57 7.14 -12.66
N ALA A 123 8.46 7.67 -13.51
CA ALA A 123 9.14 6.88 -14.53
C ALA A 123 9.98 5.76 -13.89
N TRP A 124 10.80 6.12 -12.90
CA TRP A 124 11.56 5.12 -12.12
C TRP A 124 10.66 4.09 -11.45
N ARG A 125 9.54 4.53 -10.84
CA ARG A 125 8.59 3.61 -10.19
C ARG A 125 8.00 2.61 -11.18
N PHE A 126 7.69 3.05 -12.40
CA PHE A 126 7.19 2.20 -13.47
C PHE A 126 8.26 1.18 -13.89
N TRP A 127 9.42 1.64 -14.36
CA TRP A 127 10.47 0.79 -14.91
C TRP A 127 11.02 -0.19 -13.88
N ARG A 128 11.22 0.29 -12.64
CA ARG A 128 11.64 -0.59 -11.55
C ARG A 128 10.63 -1.70 -11.26
N GLY A 129 9.34 -1.39 -11.27
CA GLY A 129 8.29 -2.39 -11.03
C GLY A 129 8.11 -3.33 -12.20
N TYR A 130 8.00 -2.79 -13.39
CA TYR A 130 7.66 -3.54 -14.58
C TYR A 130 8.83 -4.36 -15.11
N LEU A 131 10.00 -3.75 -15.28
CA LEU A 131 11.19 -4.44 -15.80
C LEU A 131 12.04 -5.06 -14.69
N LEU A 132 12.61 -4.26 -13.78
CA LEU A 132 13.63 -4.75 -12.86
C LEU A 132 13.09 -5.77 -11.85
N ARG A 133 11.82 -5.67 -11.49
CA ARG A 133 11.14 -6.64 -10.62
C ARG A 133 10.27 -7.65 -11.35
N GLY A 134 10.37 -7.70 -12.67
CA GLY A 134 9.71 -8.71 -13.49
C GLY A 134 8.20 -8.58 -13.57
N GLY A 135 7.62 -7.39 -13.34
CA GLY A 135 6.17 -7.17 -13.43
C GLY A 135 5.57 -7.54 -14.79
N PHE A 136 6.38 -7.51 -15.87
CA PHE A 136 5.99 -7.96 -17.20
C PHE A 136 5.58 -9.44 -17.26
N ARG A 137 6.05 -10.25 -16.32
CA ARG A 137 5.72 -11.69 -16.22
C ARG A 137 4.25 -11.91 -15.80
N ASP A 138 3.63 -10.91 -15.19
CA ASP A 138 2.19 -10.92 -14.88
C ASP A 138 1.33 -10.41 -16.07
N GLY A 139 1.93 -10.23 -17.25
CA GLY A 139 1.26 -9.83 -18.48
C GLY A 139 0.63 -8.44 -18.38
N TRP A 140 -0.54 -8.25 -18.99
CA TRP A 140 -1.28 -6.99 -18.97
C TRP A 140 -1.62 -6.49 -17.57
N HIS A 141 -1.93 -7.38 -16.64
CA HIS A 141 -2.22 -7.03 -15.26
C HIS A 141 -1.01 -6.40 -14.56
N GLY A 142 0.20 -6.94 -14.83
CA GLY A 142 1.44 -6.37 -14.33
C GLY A 142 1.76 -4.99 -14.93
N LEU A 143 1.48 -4.80 -16.22
CA LEU A 143 1.63 -3.50 -16.90
C LEU A 143 0.70 -2.45 -16.28
N ILE A 144 -0.59 -2.76 -16.20
CA ILE A 144 -1.60 -1.86 -15.62
C ILE A 144 -1.24 -1.53 -14.17
N TYR A 145 -0.87 -2.54 -13.39
CA TYR A 145 -0.46 -2.33 -11.99
C TYR A 145 0.75 -1.39 -11.88
N ALA A 146 1.78 -1.60 -12.69
CA ALA A 146 2.97 -0.75 -12.70
C ALA A 146 2.62 0.69 -13.08
N TYR A 147 1.73 0.88 -14.07
CA TYR A 147 1.24 2.19 -14.50
C TYR A 147 0.45 2.90 -13.39
N VAL A 148 -0.49 2.22 -12.75
CA VAL A 148 -1.28 2.80 -11.64
C VAL A 148 -0.37 3.17 -10.46
N ARG A 149 0.64 2.36 -10.16
CA ARG A 149 1.61 2.67 -9.11
C ARG A 149 2.51 3.86 -9.44
N ALA A 150 2.88 4.03 -10.70
CA ALA A 150 3.60 5.22 -11.17
C ALA A 150 2.71 6.47 -11.10
N ASN A 151 1.46 6.35 -11.52
CA ASN A 151 0.48 7.43 -11.45
C ASN A 151 0.22 7.90 -10.00
N TYR A 152 0.16 6.97 -9.04
CA TYR A 152 0.11 7.31 -7.62
C TYR A 152 1.27 8.23 -7.19
N VAL A 153 2.50 7.90 -7.60
CA VAL A 153 3.68 8.73 -7.27
C VAL A 153 3.56 10.11 -7.90
N ARG A 154 3.11 10.19 -9.15
CA ARG A 154 2.89 11.45 -9.86
C ARG A 154 1.83 12.31 -9.16
N GLN A 155 0.66 11.76 -8.88
CA GLN A 155 -0.44 12.45 -8.20
C GLN A 155 0.01 12.99 -6.82
N LYS A 156 0.66 12.14 -6.02
CA LYS A 156 1.20 12.54 -4.71
C LYS A 156 2.17 13.72 -4.86
N THR A 157 3.04 13.70 -5.86
CA THR A 157 4.04 14.76 -6.07
C THR A 157 3.39 16.06 -6.54
N ILE A 158 2.36 15.99 -7.40
CA ILE A 158 1.57 17.16 -7.81
C ILE A 158 0.86 17.77 -6.60
N MET A 159 0.19 16.96 -5.80
CA MET A 159 -0.52 17.44 -4.60
C MET A 159 0.44 18.07 -3.60
N LEU A 160 1.62 17.48 -3.40
CA LEU A 160 2.66 18.08 -2.56
C LEU A 160 3.15 19.43 -3.11
N TRP A 161 3.27 19.56 -4.44
CA TRP A 161 3.63 20.82 -5.08
C TRP A 161 2.54 21.89 -4.91
N LEU A 162 1.26 21.51 -5.03
CA LEU A 162 0.14 22.41 -4.77
C LEU A 162 0.16 22.93 -3.32
N LEU A 163 0.30 22.01 -2.35
CA LEU A 163 0.35 22.36 -0.93
C LEU A 163 1.52 23.31 -0.60
N GLN A 164 2.70 23.09 -1.16
CA GLN A 164 3.86 23.96 -0.90
C GLN A 164 3.73 25.35 -1.52
N ASN A 165 2.81 25.55 -2.47
CA ASN A 165 2.52 26.83 -3.12
C ASN A 165 1.18 27.42 -2.65
N ASN A 166 0.62 26.92 -1.54
CA ASN A 166 -0.66 27.33 -0.98
C ASN A 166 -1.84 27.26 -1.98
N GLN A 167 -1.78 26.28 -2.89
CA GLN A 167 -2.85 26.02 -3.85
C GLN A 167 -3.81 24.97 -3.30
N PRO A 168 -5.12 25.07 -3.58
CA PRO A 168 -6.09 24.09 -3.11
C PRO A 168 -5.87 22.73 -3.78
N VAL A 169 -5.92 21.67 -2.96
CA VAL A 169 -5.88 20.27 -3.42
C VAL A 169 -7.29 19.69 -3.56
N GLN A 170 -8.24 20.30 -2.89
CA GLN A 170 -9.67 19.96 -2.93
C GLN A 170 -10.49 21.18 -3.36
N ASP A 171 -11.68 20.92 -3.91
CA ASP A 171 -12.64 21.98 -4.14
C ASP A 171 -12.96 22.67 -2.80
N PRO A 172 -13.08 23.99 -2.79
CA PRO A 172 -13.58 24.70 -1.62
C PRO A 172 -15.00 24.19 -1.30
N PRO A 173 -15.40 24.18 0.00
CA PRO A 173 -16.76 23.79 0.35
C PRO A 173 -17.74 24.63 -0.46
N ARG A 174 -18.73 23.98 -1.10
CA ARG A 174 -19.78 24.70 -1.83
C ARG A 174 -20.40 25.75 -0.90
N ALA A 175 -20.43 26.98 -1.36
CA ALA A 175 -21.18 28.00 -0.66
C ALA A 175 -22.62 27.50 -0.44
N PRO A 176 -23.21 27.73 0.74
CA PRO A 176 -24.60 27.37 1.01
C PRO A 176 -25.49 27.93 -0.11
N ASP A 177 -26.38 27.10 -0.63
CA ASP A 177 -27.29 27.48 -1.70
C ASP A 177 -28.20 28.60 -1.14
N ARG A 178 -28.02 29.84 -1.65
CA ARG A 178 -28.80 31.01 -1.22
C ARG A 178 -30.28 30.95 -1.66
N ARG A 179 -30.73 29.79 -2.16
CA ARG A 179 -32.12 29.62 -2.63
C ARG A 179 -33.06 28.99 -1.60
N SER A 180 -32.63 28.86 -0.35
CA SER A 180 -33.45 28.32 0.76
C SER A 180 -33.88 29.38 1.78
N GLU A 181 -33.89 30.65 1.39
CA GLU A 181 -34.59 31.74 2.15
C GLU A 181 -35.83 32.19 1.39
#